data_ff9f5dfb8f3564c93bd4c52c00f19d94
#
_entry.id   ff9f5dfb8f3564c93bd4c52c00f19d94
#
_cell.length_a   1.000
_cell.length_b   1.000
_cell.length_c   1.000
_cell.angle_alpha   90.00
_cell.angle_beta   90.00
_cell.angle_gamma   90.00
#
_symmetry.space_group_name_H-M   'P 1'
#
loop_
_entity.id
_entity.type
_entity.pdbx_description
1 polymer ?
#
loop_
_entity_poly.entity_id
_entity_poly.type
_entity_poly.pdbx_seq_one_letter_code
_entity_poly.pdbx_strand_id
1 'polypeptide(L)'
;MRIDILVPQYRETEEVIRPLLDSIATQQNVDFDNIGVIICNDGTDVLLDEAFLAGYPYKITYIKGEHRGVSATRNACLDASKADYVMFCDADDMFYHNCALWFLFREMEIGFDTLMSAFFEEGRHPETREPLYLTHQTDSTFVHGKVHRRKFLIDNNIKFNPDLTIHEDSYFNILCQQIAHPDRAKYCQIPFYIWRWRDDSVCRHDPKYILKTYRNMLDSNDALICQFLKRGMKEKAREFVSMMVYDTYYLFSKPEWKEQENQEYKQLTEDRFKDYYHKFNDLWDDTPKEVKMVISNGIRQRSIQEGMEMENITLGDWLSAF
;
A
#
# COMPACT_ATOMS: atom_id res chain seq x y z
N MET A 1 -5.49 -6.59 -25.36
CA MET A 1 -5.33 -5.69 -24.20
C MET A 1 -3.87 -5.71 -23.79
N ARG A 2 -3.36 -4.60 -23.28
CA ARG A 2 -1.98 -4.45 -22.83
C ARG A 2 -1.92 -4.18 -21.33
N ILE A 3 -0.87 -4.69 -20.69
CA ILE A 3 -0.51 -4.36 -19.32
C ILE A 3 0.90 -3.75 -19.30
N ASP A 4 1.08 -2.67 -18.54
CA ASP A 4 2.39 -2.12 -18.23
C ASP A 4 2.70 -2.40 -16.74
N ILE A 5 3.85 -2.99 -16.49
CA ILE A 5 4.41 -3.21 -15.15
C ILE A 5 5.28 -1.98 -14.85
N LEU A 6 4.92 -1.26 -13.78
CA LEU A 6 5.47 0.03 -13.42
C LEU A 6 6.43 -0.14 -12.24
N VAL A 7 7.71 0.14 -12.46
CA VAL A 7 8.80 -0.18 -11.53
C VAL A 7 9.52 1.10 -11.13
N PRO A 8 9.36 1.60 -9.90
CA PRO A 8 10.24 2.63 -9.36
C PRO A 8 11.61 2.00 -9.09
N GLN A 9 12.69 2.69 -9.45
CA GLN A 9 14.06 2.27 -9.21
C GLN A 9 14.84 3.42 -8.57
N TYR A 10 15.52 3.15 -7.46
CA TYR A 10 16.36 4.15 -6.78
C TYR A 10 17.83 3.73 -6.76
N ARG A 11 18.15 2.64 -6.08
CA ARG A 11 19.52 2.11 -5.95
C ARG A 11 19.63 0.64 -6.35
N GLU A 12 18.56 0.06 -6.84
CA GLU A 12 18.55 -1.31 -7.30
C GLU A 12 19.42 -1.46 -8.54
N THR A 13 20.44 -2.32 -8.42
CA THR A 13 21.34 -2.68 -9.49
C THR A 13 20.68 -3.69 -10.43
N GLU A 14 21.34 -4.01 -11.55
CA GLU A 14 20.91 -5.08 -12.46
C GLU A 14 20.74 -6.42 -11.75
N GLU A 15 21.59 -6.74 -10.79
CA GLU A 15 21.50 -7.97 -10.01
C GLU A 15 20.21 -8.00 -9.17
N VAL A 16 19.82 -6.87 -8.59
CA VAL A 16 18.63 -6.76 -7.74
C VAL A 16 17.36 -6.83 -8.57
N ILE A 17 17.28 -6.13 -9.71
CA ILE A 17 16.07 -6.06 -10.55
C ILE A 17 15.92 -7.30 -11.46
N ARG A 18 17.00 -8.01 -11.75
CA ARG A 18 16.99 -9.18 -12.63
C ARG A 18 15.93 -10.21 -12.29
N PRO A 19 15.71 -10.63 -11.02
CA PRO A 19 14.66 -11.58 -10.67
C PRO A 19 13.27 -11.14 -11.09
N LEU A 20 12.93 -9.84 -10.96
CA LEU A 20 11.67 -9.31 -11.45
C LEU A 20 11.57 -9.48 -12.97
N LEU A 21 12.56 -8.99 -13.71
CA LEU A 21 12.53 -9.02 -15.16
C LEU A 21 12.55 -10.45 -15.72
N ASP A 22 13.34 -11.36 -15.13
CA ASP A 22 13.36 -12.77 -15.50
C ASP A 22 12.02 -13.47 -15.19
N SER A 23 11.37 -13.13 -14.08
CA SER A 23 10.06 -13.70 -13.74
C SER A 23 8.95 -13.28 -14.72
N ILE A 24 9.09 -12.10 -15.36
CA ILE A 24 8.23 -11.67 -16.45
C ILE A 24 8.59 -12.43 -17.75
N ALA A 25 9.89 -12.55 -18.07
CA ALA A 25 10.35 -13.21 -19.28
C ALA A 25 10.03 -14.73 -19.34
N THR A 26 9.84 -15.34 -18.18
CA THR A 26 9.49 -16.78 -18.06
C THR A 26 7.99 -17.04 -18.05
N GLN A 27 7.15 -16.00 -18.19
CA GLN A 27 5.70 -16.18 -18.23
C GLN A 27 5.26 -17.00 -19.44
N GLN A 28 4.30 -17.91 -19.23
CA GLN A 28 3.80 -18.83 -20.24
C GLN A 28 2.40 -18.44 -20.70
N ASN A 29 2.06 -18.84 -21.92
CA ASN A 29 0.74 -18.61 -22.53
C ASN A 29 0.36 -17.13 -22.62
N VAL A 30 1.34 -16.24 -22.77
CA VAL A 30 1.17 -14.81 -22.97
C VAL A 30 1.88 -14.35 -24.23
N ASP A 31 1.34 -13.30 -24.83
CA ASP A 31 1.98 -12.58 -25.92
C ASP A 31 2.76 -11.40 -25.33
N PHE A 32 4.09 -11.44 -25.45
CA PHE A 32 4.96 -10.40 -24.91
C PHE A 32 4.77 -9.03 -25.58
N ASP A 33 4.19 -8.95 -26.77
CA ASP A 33 3.82 -7.67 -27.40
C ASP A 33 2.72 -6.94 -26.60
N ASN A 34 1.99 -7.66 -25.76
CA ASN A 34 0.98 -7.13 -24.87
C ASN A 34 1.50 -6.76 -23.47
N ILE A 35 2.79 -6.93 -23.20
CA ILE A 35 3.44 -6.65 -21.94
C ILE A 35 4.47 -5.53 -22.13
N GLY A 36 4.36 -4.47 -21.32
CA GLY A 36 5.39 -3.45 -21.20
C GLY A 36 5.95 -3.42 -19.79
N VAL A 37 7.21 -3.02 -19.64
CA VAL A 37 7.82 -2.69 -18.36
C VAL A 37 8.30 -1.23 -18.44
N ILE A 38 7.87 -0.40 -17.51
CA ILE A 38 8.32 0.99 -17.42
C ILE A 38 9.09 1.13 -16.12
N ILE A 39 10.39 1.35 -16.24
CA ILE A 39 11.29 1.55 -15.11
C ILE A 39 11.60 3.05 -15.03
N CYS A 40 11.26 3.67 -13.91
CA CYS A 40 11.61 5.07 -13.64
C CYS A 40 12.70 5.13 -12.57
N ASN A 41 13.87 5.65 -12.93
CA ASN A 41 14.95 5.92 -11.99
C ASN A 41 14.65 7.22 -11.21
N ASP A 42 14.70 7.14 -9.88
CA ASP A 42 14.44 8.26 -8.96
C ASP A 42 15.70 9.08 -8.67
N GLY A 43 16.41 9.50 -9.72
CA GLY A 43 17.52 10.45 -9.61
C GLY A 43 18.78 9.88 -8.94
N THR A 44 19.05 8.60 -9.12
CA THR A 44 20.29 7.96 -8.62
C THR A 44 21.32 7.75 -9.72
N ASP A 45 22.59 7.67 -9.34
CA ASP A 45 23.71 7.33 -10.24
C ASP A 45 23.79 5.82 -10.58
N VAL A 46 22.97 4.99 -9.91
CA VAL A 46 22.84 3.56 -10.22
C VAL A 46 21.95 3.41 -11.45
N LEU A 47 22.56 3.34 -12.62
CA LEU A 47 21.86 3.22 -13.90
C LEU A 47 21.89 1.77 -14.39
N LEU A 48 20.82 1.36 -15.06
CA LEU A 48 20.74 0.08 -15.74
C LEU A 48 21.31 0.20 -17.16
N ASP A 49 22.08 -0.79 -17.59
CA ASP A 49 22.69 -0.82 -18.92
C ASP A 49 21.64 -1.07 -20.00
N GLU A 50 21.74 -0.36 -21.13
CA GLU A 50 20.78 -0.50 -22.24
C GLU A 50 20.83 -1.89 -22.88
N ALA A 51 22.01 -2.51 -22.97
CA ALA A 51 22.15 -3.86 -23.52
C ALA A 51 21.55 -4.91 -22.59
N PHE A 52 21.64 -4.71 -21.26
CA PHE A 52 20.95 -5.54 -20.28
C PHE A 52 19.42 -5.48 -20.49
N LEU A 53 18.87 -4.28 -20.61
CA LEU A 53 17.42 -4.08 -20.79
C LEU A 53 16.92 -4.60 -22.14
N ALA A 54 17.74 -4.47 -23.21
CA ALA A 54 17.40 -4.94 -24.55
C ALA A 54 17.37 -6.48 -24.67
N GLY A 55 17.89 -7.21 -23.69
CA GLY A 55 17.91 -8.68 -23.68
C GLY A 55 16.57 -9.36 -23.39
N TYR A 56 15.52 -8.61 -23.02
CA TYR A 56 14.24 -9.14 -22.62
C TYR A 56 13.23 -9.25 -23.79
N PRO A 57 12.29 -10.23 -23.80
CA PRO A 57 11.38 -10.48 -24.91
C PRO A 57 10.20 -9.50 -24.99
N TYR A 58 10.10 -8.56 -24.07
CA TYR A 58 9.06 -7.54 -24.00
C TYR A 58 9.66 -6.14 -24.04
N LYS A 59 8.81 -5.15 -24.30
CA LYS A 59 9.30 -3.77 -24.35
C LYS A 59 9.61 -3.23 -22.96
N ILE A 60 10.85 -2.78 -22.74
CA ILE A 60 11.24 -2.00 -21.55
C ILE A 60 11.40 -0.54 -21.94
N THR A 61 10.81 0.35 -21.15
CA THR A 61 11.02 1.80 -21.24
C THR A 61 11.73 2.25 -19.99
N TYR A 62 12.96 2.73 -20.11
CA TYR A 62 13.77 3.23 -19.00
C TYR A 62 13.77 4.75 -19.00
N ILE A 63 13.31 5.37 -17.89
CA ILE A 63 13.18 6.81 -17.73
C ILE A 63 14.09 7.25 -16.59
N LYS A 64 15.00 8.20 -16.88
CA LYS A 64 15.85 8.82 -15.87
C LYS A 64 15.14 10.07 -15.34
N GLY A 65 14.90 10.10 -14.03
CA GLY A 65 14.24 11.20 -13.35
C GLY A 65 15.18 11.98 -12.42
N GLU A 66 14.62 12.92 -11.69
CA GLU A 66 15.23 13.56 -10.54
C GLU A 66 14.71 12.89 -9.26
N HIS A 67 15.49 12.91 -8.19
CA HIS A 67 15.08 12.33 -6.91
C HIS A 67 13.90 13.10 -6.29
N ARG A 68 12.74 12.44 -6.25
CA ARG A 68 11.47 12.99 -5.72
C ARG A 68 10.73 12.02 -4.81
N GLY A 69 11.31 10.86 -4.56
CA GLY A 69 10.72 9.80 -3.74
C GLY A 69 9.79 8.85 -4.52
N VAL A 70 9.48 7.73 -3.90
CA VAL A 70 8.78 6.59 -4.50
C VAL A 70 7.40 6.95 -5.08
N SER A 71 6.62 7.79 -4.39
CA SER A 71 5.30 8.25 -4.84
C SER A 71 5.38 9.01 -6.17
N ALA A 72 6.30 9.97 -6.27
CA ALA A 72 6.49 10.76 -7.49
C ALA A 72 7.02 9.89 -8.64
N THR A 73 7.90 8.94 -8.33
CA THR A 73 8.47 8.00 -9.31
C THR A 73 7.41 7.03 -9.83
N ARG A 74 6.55 6.45 -8.96
CA ARG A 74 5.40 5.64 -9.37
C ARG A 74 4.42 6.44 -10.25
N ASN A 75 4.18 7.71 -9.92
CA ASN A 75 3.35 8.59 -10.76
C ASN A 75 3.99 8.85 -12.13
N ALA A 76 5.30 9.04 -12.21
CA ALA A 76 6.01 9.20 -13.49
C ALA A 76 5.89 7.95 -14.36
N CYS A 77 6.01 6.75 -13.79
CA CYS A 77 5.75 5.49 -14.50
C CYS A 77 4.31 5.43 -15.03
N LEU A 78 3.31 5.80 -14.20
CA LEU A 78 1.90 5.82 -14.60
C LEU A 78 1.64 6.81 -15.75
N ASP A 79 2.22 8.01 -15.69
CA ASP A 79 2.06 9.04 -16.72
C ASP A 79 2.71 8.61 -18.06
N ALA A 80 3.80 7.84 -18.02
CA ALA A 80 4.46 7.28 -19.20
C ALA A 80 3.70 6.11 -19.83
N SER A 81 2.90 5.38 -19.07
CA SER A 81 2.12 4.23 -19.54
C SER A 81 1.09 4.61 -20.59
N LYS A 82 0.88 3.69 -21.54
CA LYS A 82 -0.19 3.76 -22.57
C LYS A 82 -1.02 2.47 -22.61
N ALA A 83 -0.80 1.55 -21.66
CA ALA A 83 -1.52 0.29 -21.59
C ALA A 83 -2.96 0.46 -21.10
N ASP A 84 -3.77 -0.60 -21.27
CA ASP A 84 -5.13 -0.66 -20.74
C ASP A 84 -5.15 -0.83 -19.22
N TYR A 85 -4.18 -1.62 -18.72
CA TYR A 85 -4.00 -1.92 -17.30
C TYR A 85 -2.56 -1.64 -16.85
N VAL A 86 -2.40 -1.37 -15.57
CA VAL A 86 -1.11 -1.13 -14.93
C VAL A 86 -0.99 -1.92 -13.63
N MET A 87 0.22 -2.38 -13.33
CA MET A 87 0.58 -3.05 -12.08
C MET A 87 1.87 -2.42 -11.56
N PHE A 88 1.87 -1.97 -10.32
CA PHE A 88 3.09 -1.50 -9.67
C PHE A 88 3.84 -2.70 -9.06
N CYS A 89 5.14 -2.75 -9.30
CA CYS A 89 6.03 -3.75 -8.75
C CYS A 89 7.29 -3.07 -8.20
N ASP A 90 7.73 -3.45 -7.03
CA ASP A 90 9.01 -2.98 -6.52
C ASP A 90 10.16 -3.72 -7.25
N ALA A 91 11.27 -3.01 -7.47
CA ALA A 91 12.36 -3.50 -8.32
C ALA A 91 13.08 -4.74 -7.78
N ASP A 92 12.96 -5.00 -6.48
CA ASP A 92 13.59 -6.11 -5.76
C ASP A 92 12.68 -7.33 -5.57
N ASP A 93 11.45 -7.30 -6.10
CA ASP A 93 10.45 -8.36 -5.98
C ASP A 93 10.39 -9.28 -7.21
N MET A 94 9.36 -10.12 -7.32
CA MET A 94 9.16 -10.97 -8.50
C MET A 94 7.74 -11.54 -8.57
N PHE A 95 7.36 -12.02 -9.77
CA PHE A 95 6.16 -12.84 -9.93
C PHE A 95 6.36 -14.24 -9.33
N TYR A 96 5.33 -14.74 -8.67
CA TYR A 96 5.38 -16.03 -7.96
C TYR A 96 5.51 -17.24 -8.89
N HIS A 97 4.75 -17.25 -10.01
CA HIS A 97 4.74 -18.38 -10.92
C HIS A 97 4.65 -17.95 -12.39
N ASN A 98 5.02 -18.86 -13.28
CA ASN A 98 5.13 -18.57 -14.70
C ASN A 98 3.79 -18.48 -15.47
N CYS A 99 2.64 -18.57 -14.80
CA CYS A 99 1.32 -18.35 -15.37
C CYS A 99 0.60 -17.14 -14.74
N ALA A 100 1.29 -16.32 -13.95
CA ALA A 100 0.69 -15.18 -13.26
C ALA A 100 0.07 -14.18 -14.25
N LEU A 101 0.80 -13.79 -15.29
CA LEU A 101 0.29 -12.84 -16.28
C LEU A 101 -0.81 -13.46 -17.15
N TRP A 102 -0.78 -14.78 -17.41
CA TRP A 102 -1.88 -15.46 -18.11
C TRP A 102 -3.20 -15.34 -17.32
N PHE A 103 -3.18 -15.57 -16.00
CA PHE A 103 -4.34 -15.35 -15.13
C PHE A 103 -4.80 -13.89 -15.15
N LEU A 104 -3.88 -12.95 -15.06
CA LEU A 104 -4.21 -11.52 -15.11
C LEU A 104 -4.88 -11.14 -16.43
N PHE A 105 -4.39 -11.62 -17.57
CA PHE A 105 -5.04 -11.38 -18.87
C PHE A 105 -6.48 -11.93 -18.91
N ARG A 106 -6.75 -13.10 -18.30
CA ARG A 106 -8.12 -13.62 -18.20
C ARG A 106 -9.03 -12.74 -17.35
N GLU A 107 -8.53 -12.24 -16.23
CA GLU A 107 -9.28 -11.30 -15.40
C GLU A 107 -9.52 -9.96 -16.14
N MET A 108 -8.53 -9.48 -16.89
CA MET A 108 -8.66 -8.27 -17.72
C MET A 108 -9.72 -8.43 -18.82
N GLU A 109 -9.88 -9.63 -19.41
CA GLU A 109 -10.95 -9.94 -20.39
C GLU A 109 -12.34 -9.79 -19.76
N ILE A 110 -12.52 -10.24 -18.51
CA ILE A 110 -13.78 -10.06 -17.77
C ILE A 110 -13.99 -8.58 -17.43
N GLY A 111 -12.92 -7.85 -17.14
CA GLY A 111 -12.89 -6.42 -16.87
C GLY A 111 -13.11 -6.08 -15.39
N PHE A 112 -12.29 -5.14 -14.92
CA PHE A 112 -12.35 -4.55 -13.58
C PHE A 112 -11.78 -3.13 -13.61
N ASP A 113 -11.99 -2.35 -12.53
CA ASP A 113 -11.33 -1.07 -12.31
C ASP A 113 -10.10 -1.24 -11.42
N THR A 114 -10.21 -2.07 -10.41
CA THR A 114 -9.12 -2.48 -9.52
C THR A 114 -9.24 -3.94 -9.16
N LEU A 115 -8.12 -4.66 -9.13
CA LEU A 115 -8.00 -6.05 -8.71
C LEU A 115 -6.95 -6.15 -7.63
N MET A 116 -7.33 -6.67 -6.47
CA MET A 116 -6.48 -6.95 -5.33
C MET A 116 -6.21 -8.44 -5.28
N SER A 117 -5.00 -8.88 -5.67
CA SER A 117 -4.65 -10.29 -5.55
C SER A 117 -3.92 -10.58 -4.24
N ALA A 118 -3.96 -11.84 -3.84
CA ALA A 118 -3.08 -12.35 -2.82
C ALA A 118 -1.61 -12.21 -3.26
N PHE A 119 -0.70 -12.17 -2.29
CA PHE A 119 0.74 -12.22 -2.53
C PHE A 119 1.44 -13.00 -1.41
N PHE A 120 2.66 -13.43 -1.67
CA PHE A 120 3.53 -14.03 -0.67
C PHE A 120 4.52 -13.00 -0.14
N GLU A 121 4.69 -13.01 1.17
CA GLU A 121 5.81 -12.35 1.84
C GLU A 121 6.87 -13.40 2.16
N GLU A 122 8.05 -13.23 1.61
CA GLU A 122 9.20 -14.05 1.96
C GLU A 122 9.83 -13.54 3.27
N GLY A 123 9.95 -14.42 4.25
CA GLY A 123 10.63 -14.20 5.52
C GLY A 123 11.82 -15.14 5.69
N ARG A 124 12.44 -15.11 6.86
CA ARG A 124 13.52 -16.03 7.25
C ARG A 124 13.19 -16.64 8.60
N HIS A 125 13.38 -17.98 8.69
CA HIS A 125 13.28 -18.64 9.98
C HIS A 125 14.29 -18.04 10.97
N PRO A 126 13.90 -17.70 12.19
CA PRO A 126 14.78 -16.98 13.13
C PRO A 126 16.11 -17.69 13.40
N GLU A 127 16.08 -19.03 13.52
CA GLU A 127 17.26 -19.84 13.87
C GLU A 127 17.96 -20.40 12.64
N THR A 128 17.23 -21.05 11.70
CA THR A 128 17.82 -21.75 10.55
C THR A 128 18.11 -20.84 9.37
N ARG A 129 17.51 -19.64 9.33
CA ARG A 129 17.56 -18.68 8.21
C ARG A 129 16.96 -19.21 6.90
N GLU A 130 16.30 -20.37 6.95
CA GLU A 130 15.57 -20.90 5.81
C GLU A 130 14.42 -19.99 5.39
N PRO A 131 14.08 -19.94 4.09
CA PRO A 131 12.94 -19.15 3.61
C PRO A 131 11.63 -19.60 4.26
N LEU A 132 10.83 -18.64 4.69
CA LEU A 132 9.45 -18.83 5.11
C LEU A 132 8.55 -17.96 4.24
N TYR A 133 7.34 -18.42 3.96
CA TYR A 133 6.38 -17.68 3.14
C TYR A 133 5.08 -17.47 3.90
N LEU A 134 4.71 -16.22 4.09
CA LEU A 134 3.41 -15.83 4.63
C LEU A 134 2.50 -15.40 3.47
N THR A 135 1.27 -15.89 3.45
CA THR A 135 0.29 -15.52 2.42
C THR A 135 -0.59 -14.38 2.91
N HIS A 136 -0.60 -13.28 2.17
CA HIS A 136 -1.53 -12.16 2.35
C HIS A 136 -2.70 -12.31 1.38
N GLN A 137 -3.82 -12.83 1.84
CA GLN A 137 -4.97 -13.18 0.97
C GLN A 137 -5.85 -11.99 0.62
N THR A 138 -6.02 -11.04 1.53
CA THR A 138 -6.99 -9.94 1.42
C THR A 138 -6.38 -8.58 1.73
N ASP A 139 -5.06 -8.49 1.66
CA ASP A 139 -4.39 -7.22 1.91
C ASP A 139 -4.77 -6.17 0.87
N SER A 140 -5.13 -4.98 1.35
CA SER A 140 -5.53 -3.84 0.53
C SER A 140 -4.58 -2.65 0.67
N THR A 141 -3.48 -2.80 1.40
CA THR A 141 -2.58 -1.71 1.74
C THR A 141 -1.33 -1.66 0.88
N PHE A 142 -0.59 -2.78 0.78
CA PHE A 142 0.61 -2.84 -0.05
C PHE A 142 0.31 -2.79 -1.55
N VAL A 143 1.24 -2.32 -2.37
CA VAL A 143 1.10 -2.32 -3.84
C VAL A 143 1.21 -3.71 -4.45
N HIS A 144 1.72 -4.68 -3.70
CA HIS A 144 2.02 -6.04 -4.13
C HIS A 144 0.78 -6.77 -4.67
N GLY A 145 0.86 -7.26 -5.90
CA GLY A 145 -0.23 -8.02 -6.54
C GLY A 145 -1.47 -7.20 -6.89
N LYS A 146 -1.40 -5.85 -6.96
CA LYS A 146 -2.54 -4.99 -7.32
C LYS A 146 -2.46 -4.56 -8.77
N VAL A 147 -3.59 -4.69 -9.47
CA VAL A 147 -3.71 -4.32 -10.89
C VAL A 147 -4.87 -3.33 -11.06
N HIS A 148 -4.64 -2.28 -11.82
CA HIS A 148 -5.62 -1.23 -12.01
C HIS A 148 -5.85 -0.97 -13.50
N ARG A 149 -7.11 -0.75 -13.89
CA ARG A 149 -7.43 -0.23 -15.22
C ARG A 149 -6.92 1.20 -15.32
N ARG A 150 -5.96 1.45 -16.22
CA ARG A 150 -5.31 2.75 -16.32
C ARG A 150 -6.31 3.89 -16.55
N LYS A 151 -7.30 3.69 -17.42
CA LYS A 151 -8.34 4.69 -17.68
C LYS A 151 -9.13 5.05 -16.42
N PHE A 152 -9.39 4.09 -15.52
CA PHE A 152 -10.05 4.35 -14.24
C PHE A 152 -9.23 5.30 -13.37
N LEU A 153 -7.91 5.08 -13.28
CA LEU A 153 -7.02 5.96 -12.49
C LEU A 153 -7.02 7.39 -13.05
N ILE A 154 -6.90 7.53 -14.39
CA ILE A 154 -6.84 8.83 -15.04
C ILE A 154 -8.17 9.59 -14.92
N ASP A 155 -9.30 8.95 -15.25
CA ASP A 155 -10.62 9.58 -15.23
C ASP A 155 -11.00 10.07 -13.81
N ASN A 156 -10.53 9.38 -12.78
CA ASN A 156 -10.80 9.72 -11.39
C ASN A 156 -9.67 10.53 -10.73
N ASN A 157 -8.64 10.92 -11.48
CA ASN A 157 -7.47 11.62 -10.97
C ASN A 157 -6.89 10.95 -9.71
N ILE A 158 -6.67 9.61 -9.80
CA ILE A 158 -6.08 8.82 -8.73
C ILE A 158 -4.58 8.70 -8.98
N LYS A 159 -3.77 9.21 -8.05
CA LYS A 159 -2.31 9.17 -8.07
C LYS A 159 -1.78 8.91 -6.65
N PHE A 160 -0.54 8.44 -6.56
CA PHE A 160 0.18 8.46 -5.28
C PHE A 160 0.32 9.88 -4.79
N ASN A 161 0.25 10.08 -3.47
CA ASN A 161 0.46 11.40 -2.88
C ASN A 161 1.96 11.60 -2.59
N PRO A 162 2.66 12.56 -3.28
CA PRO A 162 4.09 12.79 -3.07
C PRO A 162 4.45 13.30 -1.66
N ASP A 163 3.48 13.84 -0.91
CA ASP A 163 3.71 14.32 0.45
C ASP A 163 3.77 13.16 1.47
N LEU A 164 3.39 11.95 1.06
CA LEU A 164 3.46 10.74 1.88
C LEU A 164 4.74 9.98 1.57
N THR A 165 5.61 9.86 2.58
CA THR A 165 6.86 9.09 2.48
C THR A 165 6.71 7.63 2.92
N ILE A 166 5.69 7.34 3.71
CA ILE A 166 5.31 6.02 4.21
C ILE A 166 3.78 5.96 4.19
N HIS A 167 3.21 4.78 3.97
CA HIS A 167 1.76 4.55 3.78
C HIS A 167 1.17 5.20 2.51
N GLU A 168 2.02 5.57 1.55
CA GLU A 168 1.62 6.07 0.23
C GLU A 168 0.88 5.02 -0.60
N ASP A 169 1.26 3.76 -0.44
CA ASP A 169 0.62 2.60 -1.07
C ASP A 169 -0.74 2.30 -0.45
N SER A 170 -0.86 2.34 0.88
CA SER A 170 -2.14 2.24 1.59
C SER A 170 -3.10 3.33 1.13
N TYR A 171 -2.65 4.59 1.10
CA TYR A 171 -3.44 5.70 0.56
C TYR A 171 -3.94 5.42 -0.86
N PHE A 172 -3.05 5.04 -1.75
CA PHE A 172 -3.38 4.83 -3.16
C PHE A 172 -4.36 3.68 -3.36
N ASN A 173 -4.10 2.53 -2.74
CA ASN A 173 -4.92 1.33 -2.90
C ASN A 173 -6.31 1.48 -2.27
N ILE A 174 -6.38 2.07 -1.07
CA ILE A 174 -7.67 2.35 -0.42
C ILE A 174 -8.49 3.33 -1.28
N LEU A 175 -7.85 4.37 -1.81
CA LEU A 175 -8.53 5.32 -2.68
C LEU A 175 -9.08 4.63 -3.94
N CYS A 176 -8.30 3.74 -4.58
CA CYS A 176 -8.76 2.94 -5.71
C CYS A 176 -9.98 2.09 -5.36
N GLN A 177 -9.96 1.40 -4.22
CA GLN A 177 -11.06 0.53 -3.79
C GLN A 177 -12.35 1.31 -3.49
N GLN A 178 -12.20 2.45 -2.80
CA GLN A 178 -13.37 3.23 -2.38
C GLN A 178 -14.03 4.01 -3.53
N ILE A 179 -13.28 4.29 -4.61
CA ILE A 179 -13.82 5.00 -5.80
C ILE A 179 -14.34 4.02 -6.85
N ALA A 180 -13.76 2.82 -6.96
CA ALA A 180 -14.23 1.82 -7.91
C ALA A 180 -15.69 1.41 -7.61
N HIS A 181 -16.46 1.18 -8.69
CA HIS A 181 -17.79 0.58 -8.51
C HIS A 181 -17.65 -0.81 -7.85
N PRO A 182 -18.52 -1.19 -6.90
CA PRO A 182 -18.41 -2.47 -6.17
C PRO A 182 -18.25 -3.69 -7.10
N ASP A 183 -18.97 -3.75 -8.21
CA ASP A 183 -18.88 -4.86 -9.18
C ASP A 183 -17.57 -4.85 -9.98
N ARG A 184 -16.78 -3.79 -9.89
CA ARG A 184 -15.51 -3.61 -10.61
C ARG A 184 -14.30 -3.52 -9.67
N ALA A 185 -14.50 -3.59 -8.36
CA ALA A 185 -13.48 -3.80 -7.36
C ALA A 185 -13.37 -5.29 -7.08
N LYS A 186 -12.37 -5.97 -7.62
CA LYS A 186 -12.23 -7.42 -7.53
C LYS A 186 -11.17 -7.84 -6.52
N TYR A 187 -11.40 -8.99 -5.92
CA TYR A 187 -10.43 -9.68 -5.08
C TYR A 187 -10.10 -11.04 -5.71
N CYS A 188 -8.81 -11.38 -5.76
CA CYS A 188 -8.31 -12.65 -6.25
C CYS A 188 -7.44 -13.32 -5.19
N GLN A 189 -7.82 -14.54 -4.80
CA GLN A 189 -7.06 -15.31 -3.80
C GLN A 189 -5.83 -16.02 -4.39
N ILE A 190 -5.60 -15.89 -5.70
CA ILE A 190 -4.41 -16.46 -6.35
C ILE A 190 -3.26 -15.48 -6.13
N PRO A 191 -2.18 -15.91 -5.48
CA PRO A 191 -1.00 -15.06 -5.30
C PRO A 191 -0.22 -14.97 -6.62
N PHE A 192 -0.06 -13.76 -7.14
CA PHE A 192 0.71 -13.50 -8.34
C PHE A 192 2.13 -13.02 -8.06
N TYR A 193 2.42 -12.59 -6.84
CA TYR A 193 3.55 -11.77 -6.48
C TYR A 193 4.25 -12.32 -5.24
N ILE A 194 5.58 -12.16 -5.18
CA ILE A 194 6.39 -12.39 -3.99
C ILE A 194 7.04 -11.08 -3.59
N TRP A 195 6.76 -10.62 -2.40
CA TRP A 195 7.56 -9.62 -1.69
C TRP A 195 8.78 -10.32 -1.12
N ARG A 196 9.91 -10.15 -1.80
CA ARG A 196 11.15 -10.88 -1.49
C ARG A 196 11.82 -10.37 -0.22
N TRP A 197 12.52 -11.29 0.44
CA TRP A 197 13.35 -10.94 1.58
C TRP A 197 14.59 -10.16 1.13
N ARG A 198 14.89 -9.05 1.87
CA ARG A 198 16.16 -8.35 1.80
C ARG A 198 16.64 -8.02 3.21
N ASP A 199 17.96 -8.18 3.44
CA ASP A 199 18.55 -7.89 4.76
C ASP A 199 18.61 -6.39 5.07
N ASP A 200 18.48 -5.52 4.06
CA ASP A 200 18.43 -4.06 4.17
C ASP A 200 17.01 -3.47 4.08
N SER A 201 15.97 -4.30 4.23
CA SER A 201 14.58 -3.84 4.18
C SER A 201 14.26 -2.88 5.33
N VAL A 202 13.73 -1.70 5.01
CA VAL A 202 13.39 -0.66 5.99
C VAL A 202 12.25 -1.09 6.93
N CYS A 203 11.30 -1.88 6.42
CA CYS A 203 10.07 -2.21 7.16
C CYS A 203 10.21 -3.41 8.08
N ARG A 204 11.20 -4.31 7.87
CA ARG A 204 11.24 -5.64 8.50
C ARG A 204 12.15 -5.77 9.69
N HIS A 205 13.08 -4.86 9.88
CA HIS A 205 14.15 -5.01 10.86
C HIS A 205 14.04 -4.10 12.08
N ASP A 206 13.11 -3.15 12.05
CA ASP A 206 12.89 -2.28 13.20
C ASP A 206 11.66 -2.74 13.99
N PRO A 207 11.84 -3.33 15.18
CA PRO A 207 10.71 -3.76 16.03
C PRO A 207 9.83 -2.58 16.48
N LYS A 208 10.35 -1.36 16.40
CA LYS A 208 9.62 -0.12 16.68
C LYS A 208 9.07 0.56 15.44
N TYR A 209 9.06 -0.12 14.28
CA TYR A 209 8.61 0.47 13.02
C TYR A 209 7.21 1.08 13.13
N ILE A 210 6.25 0.34 13.68
CA ILE A 210 4.87 0.83 13.87
C ILE A 210 4.84 2.06 14.76
N LEU A 211 5.54 2.05 15.90
CA LEU A 211 5.61 3.20 16.81
C LEU A 211 6.15 4.45 16.11
N LYS A 212 7.20 4.30 15.31
CA LYS A 212 7.85 5.40 14.59
C LYS A 212 7.02 5.94 13.44
N THR A 213 6.25 5.08 12.79
CA THR A 213 5.56 5.41 11.53
C THR A 213 4.06 5.65 11.69
N TYR A 214 3.47 5.40 12.86
CA TYR A 214 2.03 5.54 13.05
C TYR A 214 1.53 6.95 12.75
N ARG A 215 2.28 8.00 13.09
CA ARG A 215 1.94 9.38 12.70
C ARG A 215 1.80 9.53 11.18
N ASN A 216 2.61 8.83 10.39
CA ASN A 216 2.52 8.85 8.94
C ASN A 216 1.24 8.14 8.45
N MET A 217 0.75 7.14 9.20
CA MET A 217 -0.57 6.56 8.92
C MET A 217 -1.69 7.57 9.18
N LEU A 218 -1.58 8.41 10.20
CA LEU A 218 -2.52 9.52 10.41
C LEU A 218 -2.46 10.52 9.25
N ASP A 219 -1.28 10.84 8.71
CA ASP A 219 -1.11 11.70 7.53
C ASP A 219 -1.80 11.08 6.29
N SER A 220 -1.66 9.77 6.11
CA SER A 220 -2.34 9.03 5.04
C SER A 220 -3.87 9.07 5.19
N ASN A 221 -4.38 8.87 6.41
CA ASN A 221 -5.81 8.97 6.71
C ASN A 221 -6.35 10.38 6.49
N ASP A 222 -5.62 11.43 6.91
CA ASP A 222 -5.98 12.82 6.63
C ASP A 222 -6.11 13.07 5.12
N ALA A 223 -5.13 12.62 4.35
CA ALA A 223 -5.16 12.76 2.90
C ALA A 223 -6.35 12.03 2.27
N LEU A 224 -6.69 10.81 2.72
CA LEU A 224 -7.86 10.05 2.28
C LEU A 224 -9.17 10.78 2.61
N ILE A 225 -9.34 11.22 3.85
CA ILE A 225 -10.53 11.96 4.29
C ILE A 225 -10.72 13.22 3.43
N CYS A 226 -9.65 13.98 3.20
CA CYS A 226 -9.69 15.14 2.31
C CYS A 226 -10.09 14.78 0.88
N GLN A 227 -9.61 13.65 0.32
CA GLN A 227 -10.00 13.18 -1.01
C GLN A 227 -11.47 12.80 -1.07
N PHE A 228 -12.01 12.12 -0.05
CA PHE A 228 -13.43 11.78 0.02
C PHE A 228 -14.32 13.02 0.10
N LEU A 229 -13.95 14.00 0.93
CA LEU A 229 -14.67 15.27 1.02
C LEU A 229 -14.66 16.04 -0.31
N LYS A 230 -13.52 16.15 -0.99
CA LYS A 230 -13.41 16.79 -2.31
C LYS A 230 -14.29 16.12 -3.37
N ARG A 231 -14.57 14.81 -3.22
CA ARG A 231 -15.42 14.03 -4.12
C ARG A 231 -16.89 13.99 -3.69
N GLY A 232 -17.27 14.69 -2.61
CA GLY A 232 -18.63 14.67 -2.06
C GLY A 232 -18.99 13.36 -1.34
N MET A 233 -18.03 12.50 -1.03
CA MET A 233 -18.22 11.20 -0.36
C MET A 233 -18.21 11.37 1.17
N LYS A 234 -19.11 12.21 1.70
CA LYS A 234 -19.15 12.59 3.14
C LYS A 234 -19.25 11.36 4.07
N GLU A 235 -20.03 10.35 3.68
CA GLU A 235 -20.18 9.12 4.48
C GLU A 235 -18.87 8.37 4.61
N LYS A 236 -18.11 8.24 3.51
CA LYS A 236 -16.79 7.61 3.54
C LYS A 236 -15.79 8.42 4.37
N ALA A 237 -15.80 9.74 4.23
CA ALA A 237 -14.97 10.59 5.07
C ALA A 237 -15.26 10.35 6.56
N ARG A 238 -16.54 10.24 6.95
CA ARG A 238 -16.97 9.95 8.32
C ARG A 238 -16.53 8.56 8.80
N GLU A 239 -16.64 7.52 7.95
CA GLU A 239 -16.13 6.19 8.26
C GLU A 239 -14.62 6.25 8.59
N PHE A 240 -13.84 6.95 7.76
CA PHE A 240 -12.40 7.04 7.95
C PHE A 240 -12.00 7.88 9.17
N VAL A 241 -12.73 8.95 9.48
CA VAL A 241 -12.54 9.67 10.76
C VAL A 241 -12.81 8.73 11.95
N SER A 242 -13.87 7.94 11.87
CA SER A 242 -14.20 6.98 12.92
C SER A 242 -13.11 5.91 13.08
N MET A 243 -12.59 5.38 11.98
CA MET A 243 -11.45 4.44 12.00
C MET A 243 -10.18 5.08 12.59
N MET A 244 -9.85 6.31 12.20
CA MET A 244 -8.71 7.05 12.72
C MET A 244 -8.78 7.24 14.23
N VAL A 245 -9.93 7.68 14.75
CA VAL A 245 -10.16 7.82 16.21
C VAL A 245 -9.99 6.48 16.91
N TYR A 246 -10.57 5.46 16.34
CA TYR A 246 -10.56 4.11 16.85
C TYR A 246 -9.16 3.50 16.91
N ASP A 247 -8.45 3.49 15.80
CA ASP A 247 -7.13 2.87 15.71
C ASP A 247 -6.12 3.58 16.62
N THR A 248 -6.23 4.91 16.74
CA THR A 248 -5.36 5.66 17.63
C THR A 248 -5.64 5.35 19.10
N TYR A 249 -6.91 5.31 19.50
CA TYR A 249 -7.28 4.93 20.86
C TYR A 249 -6.81 3.51 21.20
N TYR A 250 -7.02 2.56 20.28
CA TYR A 250 -6.58 1.18 20.43
C TYR A 250 -5.06 1.08 20.58
N LEU A 251 -4.31 1.75 19.71
CA LEU A 251 -2.86 1.70 19.75
C LEU A 251 -2.29 2.28 21.04
N PHE A 252 -2.82 3.41 21.51
CA PHE A 252 -2.36 4.02 22.76
C PHE A 252 -2.67 3.18 24.01
N SER A 253 -3.57 2.21 23.90
CA SER A 253 -3.82 1.23 24.95
C SER A 253 -2.77 0.12 25.02
N LYS A 254 -1.96 -0.07 23.96
CA LYS A 254 -0.93 -1.11 23.90
C LYS A 254 0.23 -0.83 24.87
N PRO A 255 0.80 -1.90 25.50
CA PRO A 255 1.88 -1.75 26.47
C PRO A 255 3.08 -0.97 25.95
N GLU A 256 3.47 -1.17 24.68
CA GLU A 256 4.62 -0.54 24.05
C GLU A 256 4.53 1.00 24.06
N TRP A 257 3.32 1.55 23.97
CA TRP A 257 3.10 3.00 24.02
C TRP A 257 3.19 3.58 25.44
N LYS A 258 3.26 2.72 26.47
CA LYS A 258 3.41 3.12 27.88
C LYS A 258 4.86 3.11 28.35
N GLU A 259 5.75 2.44 27.61
CA GLU A 259 7.17 2.37 27.92
C GLU A 259 7.82 3.76 27.86
N GLN A 260 8.68 4.05 28.84
CA GLN A 260 9.35 5.35 28.98
C GLN A 260 10.14 5.72 27.73
N GLU A 261 10.80 4.76 27.10
CA GLU A 261 11.62 4.96 25.91
C GLU A 261 10.82 5.26 24.63
N ASN A 262 9.50 5.04 24.63
CA ASN A 262 8.62 5.27 23.49
C ASN A 262 7.76 6.53 23.65
N GLN A 263 7.90 7.27 24.76
CA GLN A 263 7.06 8.44 25.05
C GLN A 263 7.22 9.57 24.02
N GLU A 264 8.39 9.74 23.43
CA GLU A 264 8.61 10.72 22.35
C GLU A 264 7.74 10.38 21.12
N TYR A 265 7.73 9.12 20.68
CA TYR A 265 6.90 8.69 19.54
C TYR A 265 5.41 8.83 19.87
N LYS A 266 5.02 8.50 21.09
CA LYS A 266 3.66 8.67 21.57
C LYS A 266 3.25 10.14 21.50
N GLN A 267 4.03 11.06 22.04
CA GLN A 267 3.73 12.48 22.04
C GLN A 267 3.59 13.03 20.62
N LEU A 268 4.54 12.70 19.72
CA LEU A 268 4.48 13.13 18.32
C LEU A 268 3.21 12.62 17.60
N THR A 269 2.75 11.43 17.96
CA THR A 269 1.53 10.85 17.40
C THR A 269 0.28 11.47 18.00
N GLU A 270 0.26 11.74 19.31
CA GLU A 270 -0.80 12.47 19.99
C GLU A 270 -1.02 13.87 19.42
N ASP A 271 0.08 14.63 19.24
CA ASP A 271 0.03 15.96 18.67
C ASP A 271 -0.56 15.93 17.24
N ARG A 272 -0.13 14.95 16.42
CA ARG A 272 -0.66 14.76 15.08
C ARG A 272 -2.12 14.35 15.07
N PHE A 273 -2.51 13.42 15.94
CA PHE A 273 -3.90 13.00 16.09
C PHE A 273 -4.80 14.17 16.52
N LYS A 274 -4.35 14.98 17.47
CA LYS A 274 -5.05 16.17 17.94
C LYS A 274 -5.35 17.14 16.80
N ASP A 275 -4.35 17.46 15.98
CA ASP A 275 -4.52 18.35 14.83
C ASP A 275 -5.61 17.82 13.87
N TYR A 276 -5.57 16.53 13.54
CA TYR A 276 -6.53 15.92 12.62
C TYR A 276 -7.90 15.70 13.25
N TYR A 277 -7.96 15.36 14.54
CA TYR A 277 -9.23 15.25 15.26
C TYR A 277 -9.96 16.58 15.29
N HIS A 278 -9.27 17.69 15.59
CA HIS A 278 -9.87 19.02 15.53
C HIS A 278 -10.29 19.44 14.12
N LYS A 279 -9.53 19.06 13.12
CA LYS A 279 -9.85 19.33 11.70
C LYS A 279 -11.15 18.66 11.25
N PHE A 280 -11.48 17.50 11.82
CA PHE A 280 -12.61 16.66 11.39
C PHE A 280 -13.60 16.36 12.50
N ASN A 281 -13.60 17.11 13.61
CA ASN A 281 -14.50 16.88 14.76
C ASN A 281 -15.98 16.89 14.36
N ASP A 282 -16.40 17.77 13.45
CA ASP A 282 -17.77 17.82 12.95
C ASP A 282 -18.20 16.47 12.32
N LEU A 283 -17.29 15.79 11.59
CA LEU A 283 -17.57 14.48 11.02
C LEU A 283 -17.67 13.39 12.09
N TRP A 284 -16.84 13.49 13.14
CA TRP A 284 -16.93 12.59 14.28
C TRP A 284 -18.21 12.82 15.06
N ASP A 285 -18.60 14.05 15.32
CA ASP A 285 -19.83 14.39 16.05
C ASP A 285 -21.08 13.95 15.31
N ASP A 286 -21.11 14.12 14.00
CA ASP A 286 -22.15 13.63 13.08
C ASP A 286 -22.24 12.09 13.00
N THR A 287 -21.25 11.35 13.52
CA THR A 287 -21.24 9.88 13.49
C THR A 287 -22.34 9.33 14.41
N PRO A 288 -23.25 8.48 13.92
CA PRO A 288 -24.34 7.90 14.73
C PRO A 288 -23.81 7.16 15.96
N LYS A 289 -24.54 7.25 17.07
CA LYS A 289 -24.15 6.58 18.34
C LYS A 289 -24.00 5.07 18.17
N GLU A 290 -24.85 4.46 17.34
CA GLU A 290 -24.82 3.03 17.03
C GLU A 290 -23.49 2.65 16.36
N VAL A 291 -23.00 3.48 15.43
CA VAL A 291 -21.70 3.30 14.77
C VAL A 291 -20.56 3.43 15.77
N LYS A 292 -20.58 4.48 16.61
CA LYS A 292 -19.59 4.67 17.69
C LYS A 292 -19.58 3.47 18.66
N MET A 293 -20.74 2.89 18.98
CA MET A 293 -20.86 1.69 19.80
C MET A 293 -20.28 0.45 19.13
N VAL A 294 -20.57 0.24 17.83
CA VAL A 294 -20.01 -0.90 17.07
C VAL A 294 -18.48 -0.81 17.05
N ILE A 295 -17.96 0.36 16.81
CA ILE A 295 -16.51 0.65 16.84
C ILE A 295 -15.94 0.34 18.22
N SER A 296 -16.51 0.88 19.30
CA SER A 296 -16.03 0.63 20.67
C SER A 296 -16.05 -0.86 21.07
N ASN A 297 -17.11 -1.58 20.66
CA ASN A 297 -17.22 -3.02 20.91
C ASN A 297 -16.17 -3.82 20.10
N GLY A 298 -15.90 -3.42 18.85
CA GLY A 298 -14.85 -4.01 18.02
C GLY A 298 -13.48 -3.87 18.66
N ILE A 299 -13.12 -2.70 19.20
CA ILE A 299 -11.89 -2.47 19.96
C ILE A 299 -11.79 -3.45 21.11
N ARG A 300 -12.86 -3.50 21.92
CA ARG A 300 -12.86 -4.36 23.10
C ARG A 300 -12.68 -5.84 22.73
N GLN A 301 -13.32 -6.30 21.67
CA GLN A 301 -13.17 -7.68 21.18
C GLN A 301 -11.74 -7.95 20.70
N ARG A 302 -11.17 -7.03 19.94
CA ARG A 302 -9.79 -7.14 19.45
C ARG A 302 -8.79 -7.16 20.60
N SER A 303 -8.95 -6.30 21.60
CA SER A 303 -8.10 -6.27 22.80
C SER A 303 -8.15 -7.59 23.57
N ILE A 304 -9.34 -8.18 23.72
CA ILE A 304 -9.52 -9.49 24.35
C ILE A 304 -8.80 -10.60 23.55
N GLN A 305 -8.95 -10.59 22.22
CA GLN A 305 -8.30 -11.58 21.33
C GLN A 305 -6.77 -11.48 21.37
N GLU A 306 -6.24 -10.26 21.52
CA GLU A 306 -4.80 -10.01 21.65
C GLU A 306 -4.28 -10.17 23.11
N GLY A 307 -5.15 -10.54 24.05
CA GLY A 307 -4.78 -10.74 25.47
C GLY A 307 -4.40 -9.44 26.20
N MET A 308 -4.87 -8.29 25.71
CA MET A 308 -4.57 -6.98 26.29
C MET A 308 -5.61 -6.58 27.34
N GLU A 309 -5.17 -6.09 28.49
CA GLU A 309 -6.01 -5.33 29.41
C GLU A 309 -6.09 -3.88 28.94
N MET A 310 -7.27 -3.47 28.47
CA MET A 310 -7.53 -2.05 28.21
C MET A 310 -7.66 -1.31 29.55
N GLU A 311 -7.11 -0.09 29.59
CA GLU A 311 -7.41 0.82 30.69
C GLU A 311 -8.92 1.09 30.78
N ASN A 312 -9.43 1.26 32.01
CA ASN A 312 -10.83 1.59 32.27
C ASN A 312 -11.20 3.05 31.89
N ILE A 313 -10.52 3.61 30.87
CA ILE A 313 -10.81 4.92 30.31
C ILE A 313 -11.76 4.72 29.16
N THR A 314 -12.94 5.31 29.21
CA THR A 314 -13.85 5.24 28.07
C THR A 314 -13.29 6.03 26.87
N LEU A 315 -13.68 5.66 25.65
CA LEU A 315 -13.31 6.43 24.46
C LEU A 315 -13.70 7.91 24.60
N GLY A 316 -14.86 8.20 25.20
CA GLY A 316 -15.33 9.57 25.44
C GLY A 316 -14.43 10.34 26.39
N ASP A 317 -14.02 9.72 27.51
CA ASP A 317 -13.12 10.35 28.47
C ASP A 317 -11.72 10.57 27.85
N TRP A 318 -11.24 9.60 27.05
CA TRP A 318 -9.98 9.75 26.33
C TRP A 318 -10.01 10.89 25.32
N LEU A 319 -11.08 11.00 24.51
CA LEU A 319 -11.24 12.09 23.55
C LEU A 319 -11.38 13.45 24.21
N SER A 320 -11.89 13.52 25.46
CA SER A 320 -12.01 14.79 26.19
C SER A 320 -10.68 15.40 26.59
N ALA A 321 -9.56 14.65 26.47
CA ALA A 321 -8.21 15.16 26.70
C ALA A 321 -7.61 15.89 25.49
N PHE A 322 -8.25 15.82 24.36
CA PHE A 322 -7.85 16.48 23.10
C PHE A 322 -8.77 17.64 22.76
#